data_dbc9b44ea9dc855cde7690637f13e8b0
#
_entry.id   dbc9b44ea9dc855cde7690637f13e8b0
#
_cell.length_a   1.000
_cell.length_b   1.000
_cell.length_c   1.000
_cell.angle_alpha   90.00
_cell.angle_beta   90.00
_cell.angle_gamma   90.00
#
_symmetry.space_group_name_H-M   'P 1'
#
loop_
_entity.id
_entity.type
_entity.pdbx_description
1 polymer ?
#
loop_
_entity_poly.entity_id
_entity_poly.type
_entity_poly.pdbx_seq_one_letter_code
_entity_poly.pdbx_strand_id
1 'polypeptide(L)'
;MASIPSVSDSEASAPLGACPAIAPERADADGRLRACVRAHLATVWRVLRRNGVPAADADDAAQSVFLVLSRKAQAVPPGRELPFLLRTAVFVASEARRALRRHPTVSEPLIDAHPSSKPSPERELLEREKLSQLDAILSEMEEPLRVVFVLYELEEMTMAAIAEALEAPPGTVASRLRRARQRFEELAVALREAGERP
;
A
#
# COMPACT_ATOMS: atom_id res chain seq x y z
N MET A 1 29.73 47.75 62.84
CA MET A 1 30.10 48.24 61.50
C MET A 1 30.29 46.98 60.64
N ALA A 2 29.25 46.62 59.92
CA ALA A 2 29.32 45.49 58.97
C ALA A 2 28.59 45.97 57.69
N SER A 3 29.35 46.11 56.63
CA SER A 3 28.90 46.52 55.31
C SER A 3 28.13 45.41 54.61
N ILE A 4 27.00 45.74 54.03
CA ILE A 4 26.16 44.87 53.21
C ILE A 4 26.64 45.06 51.76
N PRO A 5 26.95 44.04 50.97
CA PRO A 5 27.10 44.18 49.52
C PRO A 5 25.76 44.13 48.84
N SER A 6 25.54 45.08 47.90
CA SER A 6 24.41 45.25 47.04
C SER A 6 24.31 44.13 46.02
N VAL A 7 23.11 43.57 45.87
CA VAL A 7 22.69 42.62 44.84
C VAL A 7 22.44 43.41 43.55
N SER A 8 23.20 43.16 42.49
CA SER A 8 22.90 43.65 41.16
C SER A 8 22.00 42.66 40.46
N ASP A 9 20.76 43.04 40.22
CA ASP A 9 19.82 42.37 39.33
C ASP A 9 20.34 42.53 37.90
N SER A 10 20.69 41.39 37.26
CA SER A 10 20.84 41.28 35.82
C SER A 10 20.04 40.10 35.38
N GLU A 11 18.72 40.32 35.21
CA GLU A 11 17.87 39.40 34.47
C GLU A 11 18.27 39.47 32.98
N ALA A 12 19.12 38.51 32.57
CA ALA A 12 19.32 38.21 31.16
C ALA A 12 18.11 37.40 30.66
N SER A 13 17.17 38.11 30.03
CA SER A 13 16.05 37.52 29.26
C SER A 13 16.61 36.58 28.19
N ALA A 14 16.44 35.28 28.38
CA ALA A 14 16.72 34.28 27.35
C ALA A 14 15.65 34.39 26.24
N PRO A 15 16.03 34.43 24.96
CA PRO A 15 15.03 34.45 23.90
C PRO A 15 14.33 33.09 23.81
N LEU A 16 13.01 33.09 24.05
CA LEU A 16 12.10 32.00 23.75
C LEU A 16 12.08 31.80 22.22
N GLY A 17 12.36 30.56 21.78
CA GLY A 17 11.93 30.14 20.46
C GLY A 17 12.97 30.01 19.36
N ALA A 18 14.09 29.36 19.63
CA ALA A 18 14.81 28.70 18.54
C ALA A 18 14.20 27.29 18.34
N CYS A 19 13.32 27.19 17.36
CA CYS A 19 12.91 25.90 16.82
C CYS A 19 14.21 25.13 16.42
N PRO A 20 14.46 23.91 16.91
CA PRO A 20 15.69 23.20 16.55
C PRO A 20 15.75 23.08 15.02
N ALA A 21 16.79 23.63 14.41
CA ALA A 21 17.03 23.50 12.99
C ALA A 21 16.99 22.00 12.65
N ILE A 22 16.04 21.61 11.82
CA ILE A 22 15.90 20.23 11.34
C ILE A 22 17.22 19.89 10.65
N ALA A 23 17.96 18.91 11.16
CA ALA A 23 19.24 18.50 10.61
C ALA A 23 19.09 18.23 9.09
N PRO A 24 20.03 18.65 8.23
CA PRO A 24 19.91 18.57 6.76
C PRO A 24 19.59 17.15 6.28
N GLU A 25 20.06 16.12 6.96
CA GLU A 25 19.74 14.71 6.68
C GLU A 25 18.24 14.37 6.87
N ARG A 26 17.54 15.00 7.82
CA ARG A 26 16.09 14.81 8.02
C ARG A 26 15.29 15.53 6.94
N ALA A 27 15.72 16.71 6.51
CA ALA A 27 15.07 17.46 5.44
C ALA A 27 15.15 16.70 4.10
N ASP A 28 16.27 16.05 3.81
CA ASP A 28 16.46 15.20 2.63
C ASP A 28 15.63 13.91 2.71
N ALA A 29 15.59 13.26 3.87
CA ALA A 29 14.74 12.08 4.11
C ALA A 29 13.24 12.39 3.96
N ASP A 30 12.78 13.54 4.46
CA ASP A 30 11.40 13.99 4.32
C ASP A 30 11.05 14.33 2.86
N GLY A 31 11.97 14.96 2.13
CA GLY A 31 11.82 15.23 0.70
C GLY A 31 11.70 13.95 -0.12
N ARG A 32 12.55 12.98 0.17
CA ARG A 32 12.54 11.66 -0.47
C ARG A 32 11.25 10.87 -0.15
N LEU A 33 10.79 10.89 1.10
CA LEU A 33 9.54 10.26 1.50
C LEU A 33 8.33 10.87 0.78
N ARG A 34 8.24 12.20 0.72
CA ARG A 34 7.15 12.89 -0.01
C ARG A 34 7.16 12.57 -1.50
N ALA A 35 8.32 12.49 -2.12
CA ALA A 35 8.46 12.09 -3.52
C ALA A 35 7.98 10.64 -3.72
N CYS A 36 8.38 9.74 -2.83
CA CYS A 36 7.99 8.35 -2.83
C CYS A 36 6.48 8.16 -2.66
N VAL A 37 5.85 8.88 -1.72
CA VAL A 37 4.39 8.88 -1.54
C VAL A 37 3.70 9.31 -2.83
N ARG A 38 4.08 10.45 -3.42
CA ARG A 38 3.48 10.93 -4.67
C ARG A 38 3.61 9.95 -5.82
N ALA A 39 4.76 9.28 -5.93
CA ALA A 39 5.03 8.34 -7.01
C ALA A 39 4.29 7.00 -6.86
N HIS A 40 4.08 6.52 -5.62
CA HIS A 40 3.72 5.12 -5.39
C HIS A 40 2.42 4.93 -4.58
N LEU A 41 1.76 6.00 -4.10
CA LEU A 41 0.54 5.89 -3.30
C LEU A 41 -0.55 5.10 -4.03
N ALA A 42 -0.82 5.45 -5.29
CA ALA A 42 -1.85 4.79 -6.08
C ALA A 42 -1.55 3.29 -6.29
N THR A 43 -0.30 2.94 -6.57
CA THR A 43 0.13 1.54 -6.73
C THR A 43 0.00 0.75 -5.42
N VAL A 44 0.47 1.31 -4.30
CA VAL A 44 0.34 0.69 -2.96
C VAL A 44 -1.13 0.47 -2.63
N TRP A 45 -1.96 1.48 -2.84
CA TRP A 45 -3.40 1.42 -2.58
C TRP A 45 -4.08 0.32 -3.42
N ARG A 46 -3.83 0.26 -4.74
CA ARG A 46 -4.36 -0.80 -5.60
C ARG A 46 -3.91 -2.19 -5.16
N VAL A 47 -2.62 -2.36 -4.83
CA VAL A 47 -2.09 -3.64 -4.34
C VAL A 47 -2.78 -4.07 -3.06
N LEU A 48 -2.98 -3.17 -2.10
CA LEU A 48 -3.71 -3.45 -0.85
C LEU A 48 -5.14 -3.92 -1.15
N ARG A 49 -5.88 -3.16 -1.97
CA ARG A 49 -7.26 -3.45 -2.35
C ARG A 49 -7.39 -4.81 -3.04
N ARG A 50 -6.60 -5.06 -4.08
CA ARG A 50 -6.60 -6.31 -4.85
C ARG A 50 -6.13 -7.52 -4.05
N ASN A 51 -5.40 -7.28 -2.96
CA ASN A 51 -5.04 -8.32 -2.00
C ASN A 51 -6.03 -8.46 -0.85
N GLY A 52 -7.21 -7.83 -0.91
CA GLY A 52 -8.36 -8.09 -0.06
C GLY A 52 -8.45 -7.19 1.17
N VAL A 53 -7.81 -6.01 1.16
CA VAL A 53 -8.07 -4.98 2.16
C VAL A 53 -9.38 -4.27 1.82
N PRO A 54 -10.36 -4.15 2.73
CA PRO A 54 -11.61 -3.42 2.49
C PRO A 54 -11.37 -1.97 2.07
N ALA A 55 -12.31 -1.38 1.31
CA ALA A 55 -12.20 0.02 0.88
C ALA A 55 -12.11 0.98 2.07
N ALA A 56 -12.90 0.74 3.09
CA ALA A 56 -12.91 1.56 4.31
C ALA A 56 -11.55 1.59 5.03
N ASP A 57 -10.75 0.53 4.90
CA ASP A 57 -9.48 0.38 5.62
C ASP A 57 -8.26 0.65 4.71
N ALA A 58 -8.48 0.83 3.39
CA ALA A 58 -7.40 0.90 2.41
C ALA A 58 -6.49 2.13 2.58
N ASP A 59 -7.05 3.27 2.95
CA ASP A 59 -6.30 4.50 3.19
C ASP A 59 -5.41 4.37 4.43
N ASP A 60 -5.94 3.84 5.52
CA ASP A 60 -5.20 3.59 6.76
C ASP A 60 -4.12 2.53 6.55
N ALA A 61 -4.43 1.48 5.78
CA ALA A 61 -3.46 0.47 5.41
C ALA A 61 -2.32 1.07 4.56
N ALA A 62 -2.64 1.91 3.56
CA ALA A 62 -1.64 2.60 2.76
C ALA A 62 -0.78 3.55 3.60
N GLN A 63 -1.39 4.32 4.48
CA GLN A 63 -0.66 5.16 5.44
C GLN A 63 0.31 4.33 6.30
N SER A 64 -0.14 3.18 6.80
CA SER A 64 0.69 2.27 7.59
C SER A 64 1.91 1.77 6.80
N VAL A 65 1.76 1.47 5.51
CA VAL A 65 2.86 1.07 4.63
C VAL A 65 3.92 2.18 4.53
N PHE A 66 3.50 3.43 4.32
CA PHE A 66 4.42 4.56 4.23
C PHE A 66 5.03 4.95 5.58
N LEU A 67 4.33 4.74 6.69
CA LEU A 67 4.90 4.90 8.03
C LEU A 67 6.02 3.88 8.30
N VAL A 68 5.89 2.65 7.82
CA VAL A 68 6.98 1.66 7.90
C VAL A 68 8.19 2.11 7.08
N LEU A 69 7.97 2.65 5.86
CA LEU A 69 9.05 3.21 5.05
C LEU A 69 9.72 4.38 5.76
N SER A 70 8.97 5.32 6.34
CA SER A 70 9.54 6.49 7.04
C SER A 70 10.46 6.10 8.19
N ARG A 71 10.07 5.08 8.96
CA ARG A 71 10.89 4.53 10.06
C ARG A 71 12.14 3.80 9.59
N LYS A 72 12.12 3.27 8.37
CA LYS A 72 13.23 2.49 7.78
C LYS A 72 13.92 3.22 6.62
N ALA A 73 13.67 4.53 6.44
CA ALA A 73 14.13 5.31 5.30
C ALA A 73 15.66 5.25 5.09
N GLN A 74 16.43 5.19 6.16
CA GLN A 74 17.89 5.07 6.11
C GLN A 74 18.37 3.66 5.71
N ALA A 75 17.57 2.63 6.00
CA ALA A 75 17.90 1.25 5.68
C ALA A 75 17.48 0.85 4.25
N VAL A 76 16.60 1.63 3.61
CA VAL A 76 16.14 1.38 2.23
C VAL A 76 16.98 2.21 1.26
N PRO A 77 17.81 1.57 0.41
CA PRO A 77 18.61 2.27 -0.57
C PRO A 77 17.75 3.07 -1.55
N PRO A 78 18.24 4.22 -2.08
CA PRO A 78 17.58 4.95 -3.15
C PRO A 78 17.30 4.06 -4.36
N GLY A 79 16.07 4.15 -4.90
CA GLY A 79 15.61 3.32 -6.04
C GLY A 79 15.09 1.93 -5.64
N ARG A 80 15.14 1.57 -4.36
CA ARG A 80 14.58 0.30 -3.84
C ARG A 80 13.31 0.52 -3.01
N GLU A 81 12.74 1.72 -3.05
CA GLU A 81 11.53 2.08 -2.31
C GLU A 81 10.31 1.26 -2.77
N LEU A 82 10.11 1.11 -4.07
CA LEU A 82 8.94 0.42 -4.60
C LEU A 82 8.91 -1.08 -4.21
N PRO A 83 9.96 -1.89 -4.40
CA PRO A 83 9.97 -3.27 -3.91
C PRO A 83 9.71 -3.37 -2.41
N PHE A 84 10.30 -2.47 -1.61
CA PHE A 84 10.07 -2.43 -0.17
C PHE A 84 8.61 -2.11 0.19
N LEU A 85 8.00 -1.11 -0.46
CA LEU A 85 6.60 -0.74 -0.25
C LEU A 85 5.66 -1.87 -0.62
N LEU A 86 5.89 -2.54 -1.76
CA LEU A 86 5.04 -3.64 -2.22
C LEU A 86 5.12 -4.85 -1.30
N ARG A 87 6.32 -5.20 -0.82
CA ARG A 87 6.49 -6.22 0.21
C ARG A 87 5.70 -5.86 1.47
N THR A 88 5.83 -4.63 1.93
CA THR A 88 5.12 -4.15 3.12
C THR A 88 3.61 -4.16 2.90
N ALA A 89 3.13 -3.74 1.72
CA ALA A 89 1.71 -3.76 1.36
C ALA A 89 1.14 -5.18 1.34
N VAL A 90 1.86 -6.14 0.78
CA VAL A 90 1.46 -7.56 0.80
C VAL A 90 1.37 -8.08 2.23
N PHE A 91 2.32 -7.74 3.08
CA PHE A 91 2.28 -8.12 4.50
C PHE A 91 1.06 -7.51 5.22
N VAL A 92 0.84 -6.20 5.05
CA VAL A 92 -0.31 -5.49 5.64
C VAL A 92 -1.64 -6.09 5.15
N ALA A 93 -1.76 -6.39 3.86
CA ALA A 93 -2.95 -7.03 3.30
C ALA A 93 -3.18 -8.43 3.88
N SER A 94 -2.11 -9.21 4.07
CA SER A 94 -2.20 -10.54 4.71
C SER A 94 -2.72 -10.45 6.14
N GLU A 95 -2.20 -9.51 6.93
CA GLU A 95 -2.67 -9.27 8.31
C GLU A 95 -4.12 -8.79 8.36
N ALA A 96 -4.52 -7.87 7.47
CA ALA A 96 -5.89 -7.39 7.36
C ALA A 96 -6.86 -8.55 7.05
N ARG A 97 -6.53 -9.44 6.10
CA ARG A 97 -7.33 -10.62 5.79
C ARG A 97 -7.41 -11.62 6.95
N ARG A 98 -6.33 -11.82 7.68
CA ARG A 98 -6.35 -12.65 8.89
C ARG A 98 -7.28 -12.07 9.96
N ALA A 99 -7.28 -10.74 10.12
CA ALA A 99 -8.17 -10.04 11.03
C ALA A 99 -9.65 -10.21 10.62
N LEU A 100 -9.97 -10.01 9.33
CA LEU A 100 -11.31 -10.19 8.79
C LEU A 100 -11.84 -11.63 8.95
N ARG A 101 -10.99 -12.64 8.76
CA ARG A 101 -11.39 -14.04 8.99
C ARG A 101 -11.71 -14.33 10.47
N ARG A 102 -11.06 -13.64 11.40
CA ARG A 102 -11.34 -13.79 12.84
C ARG A 102 -12.59 -13.03 13.28
N HIS A 103 -12.90 -11.92 12.60
CA HIS A 103 -14.05 -11.06 12.86
C HIS A 103 -14.73 -10.74 11.52
N PRO A 104 -15.63 -11.60 11.03
CA PRO A 104 -16.31 -11.37 9.77
C PRO A 104 -17.19 -10.13 9.90
N THR A 105 -16.74 -9.02 9.35
CA THR A 105 -17.57 -7.84 9.09
C THR A 105 -18.18 -8.00 7.70
N VAL A 106 -19.44 -7.63 7.55
CA VAL A 106 -20.12 -7.65 6.25
C VAL A 106 -19.38 -6.67 5.33
N SER A 107 -18.66 -7.21 4.36
CA SER A 107 -17.93 -6.40 3.37
C SER A 107 -18.94 -5.81 2.39
N GLU A 108 -19.05 -4.48 2.36
CA GLU A 108 -19.75 -3.79 1.28
C GLU A 108 -18.99 -3.97 -0.04
N PRO A 109 -19.73 -4.08 -1.18
CA PRO A 109 -19.13 -4.17 -2.51
C PRO A 109 -18.29 -2.94 -2.81
N LEU A 110 -17.14 -3.17 -3.43
CA LEU A 110 -16.12 -2.20 -3.73
C LEU A 110 -16.57 -1.24 -4.84
N ILE A 111 -16.77 0.01 -4.50
CA ILE A 111 -16.86 1.09 -5.46
C ILE A 111 -15.50 1.81 -5.43
N ASP A 112 -14.64 1.51 -6.38
CA ASP A 112 -13.41 2.26 -6.62
C ASP A 112 -13.77 3.64 -7.19
N ALA A 113 -13.86 4.64 -6.32
CA ALA A 113 -13.97 6.03 -6.74
C ALA A 113 -12.56 6.62 -6.94
N HIS A 114 -11.89 6.27 -8.05
CA HIS A 114 -10.79 7.08 -8.54
C HIS A 114 -11.34 8.12 -9.51
N PRO A 115 -11.06 9.43 -9.32
CA PRO A 115 -11.47 10.46 -10.27
C PRO A 115 -10.59 10.37 -11.52
N SER A 116 -11.07 9.64 -12.51
CA SER A 116 -10.53 9.64 -13.86
C SER A 116 -11.55 10.30 -14.77
N SER A 117 -11.09 11.24 -15.62
CA SER A 117 -11.82 12.02 -16.62
C SER A 117 -13.18 11.43 -17.06
N LYS A 118 -14.27 12.20 -16.89
CA LYS A 118 -15.66 11.84 -17.06
C LYS A 118 -15.95 10.96 -18.31
N PRO A 119 -16.05 9.64 -18.17
CA PRO A 119 -16.66 8.78 -19.17
C PRO A 119 -18.18 8.91 -19.14
N SER A 120 -18.87 8.44 -20.19
CA SER A 120 -20.33 8.40 -20.15
C SER A 120 -20.82 7.48 -19.02
N PRO A 121 -21.99 7.74 -18.40
CA PRO A 121 -22.51 6.95 -17.29
C PRO A 121 -22.57 5.44 -17.56
N GLU A 122 -22.87 5.04 -18.78
CA GLU A 122 -22.93 3.64 -19.21
C GLU A 122 -21.55 2.98 -19.20
N ARG A 123 -20.52 3.71 -19.63
CA ARG A 123 -19.14 3.23 -19.64
C ARG A 123 -18.58 3.10 -18.23
N GLU A 124 -18.94 4.04 -17.37
CA GLU A 124 -18.59 3.99 -15.93
C GLU A 124 -19.21 2.78 -15.24
N LEU A 125 -20.48 2.47 -15.55
CA LEU A 125 -21.17 1.29 -15.01
C LEU A 125 -20.50 0.00 -15.46
N LEU A 126 -20.18 -0.13 -16.75
CA LEU A 126 -19.49 -1.30 -17.30
C LEU A 126 -18.09 -1.50 -16.72
N GLU A 127 -17.34 -0.41 -16.51
CA GLU A 127 -16.02 -0.48 -15.88
C GLU A 127 -16.13 -0.91 -14.41
N ARG A 128 -17.10 -0.41 -13.66
CA ARG A 128 -17.39 -0.84 -12.28
C ARG A 128 -17.76 -2.31 -12.19
N GLU A 129 -18.57 -2.79 -13.13
CA GLU A 129 -18.96 -4.20 -13.19
C GLU A 129 -17.74 -5.10 -13.43
N LYS A 130 -16.89 -4.75 -14.40
CA LYS A 130 -15.64 -5.48 -14.67
C LYS A 130 -14.68 -5.50 -13.45
N LEU A 131 -14.55 -4.38 -12.75
CA LEU A 131 -13.74 -4.30 -11.53
C LEU A 131 -14.31 -5.17 -10.41
N SER A 132 -15.64 -5.17 -10.25
CA SER A 132 -16.33 -6.02 -9.28
C SER A 132 -16.12 -7.51 -9.57
N GLN A 133 -16.20 -7.90 -10.85
CA GLN A 133 -15.93 -9.28 -11.29
C GLN A 133 -14.48 -9.68 -11.03
N LEU A 134 -13.53 -8.79 -11.34
CA LEU A 134 -12.11 -9.01 -11.06
C LEU A 134 -11.87 -9.22 -9.55
N ASP A 135 -12.44 -8.36 -8.71
CA ASP A 135 -12.29 -8.46 -7.26
C ASP A 135 -12.91 -9.76 -6.70
N ALA A 136 -14.05 -10.19 -7.24
CA ALA A 136 -14.67 -11.46 -6.91
C ALA A 136 -13.73 -12.64 -7.22
N ILE A 137 -13.16 -12.67 -8.42
CA ILE A 137 -12.19 -13.70 -8.82
C ILE A 137 -10.95 -13.68 -7.91
N LEU A 138 -10.37 -12.49 -7.67
CA LEU A 138 -9.19 -12.36 -6.82
C LEU A 138 -9.46 -12.80 -5.38
N SER A 139 -10.68 -12.60 -4.87
CA SER A 139 -11.05 -13.01 -3.50
C SER A 139 -11.02 -14.52 -3.31
N GLU A 140 -11.37 -15.27 -4.36
CA GLU A 140 -11.40 -16.74 -4.37
C GLU A 140 -10.03 -17.39 -4.63
N MET A 141 -9.03 -16.59 -5.03
CA MET A 141 -7.68 -17.08 -5.25
C MET A 141 -6.92 -17.29 -3.93
N GLU A 142 -6.10 -18.34 -3.88
CA GLU A 142 -5.13 -18.53 -2.81
C GLU A 142 -4.15 -17.35 -2.73
N GLU A 143 -3.86 -16.87 -1.51
CA GLU A 143 -3.03 -15.69 -1.29
C GLU A 143 -1.69 -15.69 -2.05
N PRO A 144 -0.87 -16.77 -2.03
CA PRO A 144 0.41 -16.76 -2.74
C PRO A 144 0.27 -16.65 -4.28
N LEU A 145 -0.84 -17.13 -4.82
CA LEU A 145 -1.13 -17.06 -6.26
C LEU A 145 -1.66 -15.67 -6.62
N ARG A 146 -2.61 -15.16 -5.83
CA ARG A 146 -3.18 -13.83 -6.02
C ARG A 146 -2.13 -12.73 -5.95
N VAL A 147 -1.24 -12.76 -4.94
CA VAL A 147 -0.17 -11.77 -4.79
C VAL A 147 0.69 -11.69 -6.05
N VAL A 148 1.16 -12.83 -6.55
CA VAL A 148 2.00 -12.87 -7.77
C VAL A 148 1.21 -12.43 -8.99
N PHE A 149 -0.06 -12.82 -9.11
CA PHE A 149 -0.93 -12.41 -10.20
C PHE A 149 -1.15 -10.89 -10.22
N VAL A 150 -1.49 -10.30 -9.08
CA VAL A 150 -1.69 -8.85 -8.93
C VAL A 150 -0.44 -8.08 -9.31
N LEU A 151 0.72 -8.47 -8.79
CA LEU A 151 1.97 -7.76 -9.04
C LEU A 151 2.41 -7.87 -10.51
N TYR A 152 2.20 -9.02 -11.16
CA TYR A 152 2.64 -9.24 -12.53
C TYR A 152 1.63 -8.73 -13.57
N GLU A 153 0.37 -9.16 -13.49
CA GLU A 153 -0.65 -8.89 -14.51
C GLU A 153 -1.33 -7.53 -14.36
N LEU A 154 -1.41 -7.01 -13.13
CA LEU A 154 -2.17 -5.79 -12.87
C LEU A 154 -1.29 -4.58 -12.55
N GLU A 155 -0.11 -4.81 -11.96
CA GLU A 155 0.86 -3.74 -11.69
C GLU A 155 2.10 -3.80 -12.61
N GLU A 156 2.07 -4.68 -13.61
CA GLU A 156 3.06 -4.79 -14.70
C GLU A 156 4.51 -4.93 -14.22
N MET A 157 4.71 -5.54 -13.05
CA MET A 157 6.04 -5.72 -12.49
C MET A 157 6.82 -6.83 -13.21
N THR A 158 8.13 -6.65 -13.31
CA THR A 158 9.00 -7.71 -13.82
C THR A 158 9.13 -8.87 -12.84
N MET A 159 9.35 -10.08 -13.34
CA MET A 159 9.59 -11.28 -12.51
C MET A 159 10.72 -11.07 -11.49
N ALA A 160 11.79 -10.36 -11.89
CA ALA A 160 12.92 -10.06 -11.01
C ALA A 160 12.50 -9.13 -9.85
N ALA A 161 11.72 -8.08 -10.14
CA ALA A 161 11.21 -7.16 -9.13
C ALA A 161 10.24 -7.85 -8.16
N ILE A 162 9.40 -8.77 -8.65
CA ILE A 162 8.51 -9.57 -7.81
C ILE A 162 9.30 -10.53 -6.92
N ALA A 163 10.31 -11.21 -7.47
CA ALA A 163 11.18 -12.11 -6.72
C ALA A 163 11.90 -11.37 -5.57
N GLU A 164 12.39 -10.16 -5.86
CA GLU A 164 12.98 -9.27 -4.86
C GLU A 164 11.96 -8.82 -3.81
N ALA A 165 10.79 -8.32 -4.23
CA ALA A 165 9.74 -7.84 -3.32
C ALA A 165 9.20 -8.94 -2.40
N LEU A 166 9.07 -10.16 -2.89
CA LEU A 166 8.56 -11.30 -2.12
C LEU A 166 9.66 -12.12 -1.43
N GLU A 167 10.94 -11.76 -1.60
CA GLU A 167 12.11 -12.55 -1.13
C GLU A 167 11.99 -14.03 -1.52
N ALA A 168 11.53 -14.29 -2.74
CA ALA A 168 11.28 -15.64 -3.24
C ALA A 168 12.17 -15.95 -4.45
N PRO A 169 12.62 -17.21 -4.61
CA PRO A 169 13.37 -17.61 -5.80
C PRO A 169 12.56 -17.32 -7.09
N PRO A 170 13.21 -16.84 -8.18
CA PRO A 170 12.53 -16.57 -9.45
C PRO A 170 11.73 -17.76 -10.00
N GLY A 171 12.23 -18.99 -9.83
CA GLY A 171 11.53 -20.21 -10.21
C GLY A 171 10.23 -20.44 -9.41
N THR A 172 10.21 -20.04 -8.13
CA THR A 172 9.01 -20.08 -7.30
C THR A 172 7.98 -19.07 -7.78
N VAL A 173 8.42 -17.84 -8.11
CA VAL A 173 7.52 -16.81 -8.66
C VAL A 173 6.94 -17.25 -10.00
N ALA A 174 7.77 -17.79 -10.91
CA ALA A 174 7.32 -18.32 -12.20
C ALA A 174 6.28 -19.45 -12.06
N SER A 175 6.53 -20.39 -11.16
CA SER A 175 5.59 -21.51 -10.94
C SER A 175 4.28 -21.03 -10.32
N ARG A 176 4.33 -20.08 -9.37
CA ARG A 176 3.14 -19.44 -8.80
C ARG A 176 2.36 -18.66 -9.86
N LEU A 177 3.01 -17.89 -10.73
CA LEU A 177 2.34 -17.13 -11.78
C LEU A 177 1.61 -18.05 -12.75
N ARG A 178 2.26 -19.15 -13.20
CA ARG A 178 1.60 -20.13 -14.06
C ARG A 178 0.34 -20.70 -13.44
N ARG A 179 0.41 -21.11 -12.16
CA ARG A 179 -0.75 -21.64 -11.40
C ARG A 179 -1.80 -20.55 -11.18
N ALA A 180 -1.38 -19.31 -10.94
CA ALA A 180 -2.27 -18.19 -10.73
C ALA A 180 -3.10 -17.89 -11.98
N ARG A 181 -2.47 -17.89 -13.17
CA ARG A 181 -3.17 -17.73 -14.45
C ARG A 181 -4.21 -18.83 -14.68
N GLN A 182 -3.82 -20.07 -14.47
CA GLN A 182 -4.76 -21.19 -14.58
C GLN A 182 -5.94 -21.03 -13.62
N ARG A 183 -5.67 -20.70 -12.35
CA ARG A 183 -6.73 -20.51 -11.35
C ARG A 183 -7.63 -19.34 -11.67
N PHE A 184 -7.09 -18.25 -12.19
CA PHE A 184 -7.86 -17.11 -12.65
C PHE A 184 -8.82 -17.49 -13.80
N GLU A 185 -8.34 -18.22 -14.79
CA GLU A 185 -9.15 -18.71 -15.91
C GLU A 185 -10.30 -19.60 -15.43
N GLU A 186 -10.02 -20.57 -14.55
CA GLU A 186 -11.04 -21.46 -13.96
C GLU A 186 -12.15 -20.65 -13.25
N LEU A 187 -11.76 -19.67 -12.42
CA LEU A 187 -12.71 -18.84 -11.69
C LEU A 187 -13.49 -17.90 -12.60
N ALA A 188 -12.84 -17.36 -13.63
CA ALA A 188 -13.50 -16.48 -14.62
C ALA A 188 -14.54 -17.22 -15.45
N VAL A 189 -14.33 -18.49 -15.77
CA VAL A 189 -15.32 -19.35 -16.43
C VAL A 189 -16.48 -19.61 -15.49
N ALA A 190 -16.20 -20.04 -14.27
CA ALA A 190 -17.24 -20.34 -13.28
C ALA A 190 -18.14 -19.13 -12.97
N LEU A 191 -17.55 -17.93 -12.90
CA LEU A 191 -18.31 -16.69 -12.66
C LEU A 191 -19.24 -16.37 -13.81
N ARG A 192 -18.79 -16.54 -15.07
CA ARG A 192 -19.64 -16.34 -16.27
C ARG A 192 -20.82 -17.31 -16.31
N GLU A 193 -20.55 -18.60 -16.09
CA GLU A 193 -21.59 -19.63 -16.05
C GLU A 193 -22.61 -19.39 -14.92
N ALA A 194 -22.18 -18.83 -13.79
CA ALA A 194 -23.08 -18.48 -12.69
C ALA A 194 -23.96 -17.26 -13.04
N GLY A 195 -23.45 -16.31 -13.81
CA GLY A 195 -24.20 -15.13 -14.26
C GLY A 195 -25.17 -15.40 -15.42
N GLU A 196 -24.99 -16.50 -16.16
CA GLU A 196 -25.87 -16.92 -17.28
C GLU A 196 -27.03 -17.83 -16.83
N ARG A 197 -27.07 -18.24 -15.57
CA ARG A 197 -28.20 -19.04 -15.05
C ARG A 197 -29.34 -18.11 -14.70
N PRO A 198 -30.55 -18.29 -15.35
CA PRO A 198 -31.75 -17.49 -15.13
C PRO A 198 -32.35 -17.69 -13.72
#